data_33cc5bc52eb407213568c6d72dc9f356
#
_entry.id   33cc5bc52eb407213568c6d72dc9f356
#
_cell.length_a   1.000
_cell.length_b   1.000
_cell.length_c   1.000
_cell.angle_alpha   90.00
_cell.angle_beta   90.00
_cell.angle_gamma   90.00
#
_symmetry.space_group_name_H-M   'P 1'
#
loop_
_entity.id
_entity.type
_entity.pdbx_description
1 polymer ?
#
loop_
_entity_poly.entity_id
_entity_poly.type
_entity_poly.pdbx_seq_one_letter_code
_entity_poly.pdbx_strand_id
1 'polypeptide(L)'
;MNRDILNIVEWMYDYNENADSNGYVIGLSGGVDSALVAALAVKAVGSDNVHGVIIPIESNPDDEKDAIKVAESLDINYDIVNLTNAYKAMINAYNYNCDTLLKSNVKARLRMTMLYQYAGGRGMLVAGTGNRSEDAVGYFTKYGDGGVDILPIAEFYKTEVREMAVEMGLPDDIAFRVSTAGLWPGYEVLDNILMFIDGFTDDMSEKSSKRFTYVLELINKNKHKTEYPPIYKRR
;
A
#
# COMPACT_ATOMS: atom_id res chain seq x y z
N MET A 1 24.14 -4.89 -0.57
CA MET A 1 22.76 -4.77 -0.09
C MET A 1 22.68 -3.55 0.79
N ASN A 2 21.75 -2.66 0.51
CA ASN A 2 21.49 -1.43 1.26
C ASN A 2 21.27 -1.77 2.73
N ARG A 3 21.83 -0.95 3.62
CA ARG A 3 21.73 -1.13 5.08
C ARG A 3 20.27 -1.07 5.55
N ASP A 4 19.45 -0.24 4.90
CA ASP A 4 18.05 -0.09 5.24
C ASP A 4 17.25 -1.37 4.93
N ILE A 5 17.51 -2.03 3.81
CA ILE A 5 16.90 -3.33 3.48
C ILE A 5 17.21 -4.35 4.59
N LEU A 6 18.46 -4.43 5.05
CA LEU A 6 18.85 -5.35 6.12
C LEU A 6 18.15 -5.02 7.44
N ASN A 7 18.08 -3.74 7.79
CA ASN A 7 17.41 -3.29 9.01
C ASN A 7 15.89 -3.57 8.98
N ILE A 8 15.22 -3.37 7.83
CA ILE A 8 13.79 -3.68 7.67
C ILE A 8 13.57 -5.18 7.81
N VAL A 9 14.40 -6.00 7.16
CA VAL A 9 14.29 -7.46 7.20
C VAL A 9 14.46 -7.98 8.64
N GLU A 10 15.48 -7.50 9.37
CA GLU A 10 15.69 -7.84 10.78
C GLU A 10 14.51 -7.40 11.64
N TRP A 11 14.03 -6.16 11.45
CA TRP A 11 12.87 -5.64 12.18
C TRP A 11 11.59 -6.44 11.90
N MET A 12 11.34 -6.84 10.66
CA MET A 12 10.18 -7.68 10.31
C MET A 12 10.29 -9.06 10.94
N TYR A 13 11.49 -9.67 10.93
CA TYR A 13 11.73 -10.94 11.59
C TYR A 13 11.43 -10.85 13.09
N ASP A 14 12.03 -9.88 13.78
CA ASP A 14 11.85 -9.70 15.23
C ASP A 14 10.40 -9.41 15.59
N TYR A 15 9.69 -8.61 14.77
CA TYR A 15 8.28 -8.29 15.01
C TYR A 15 7.41 -9.55 14.88
N ASN A 16 7.66 -10.39 13.86
CA ASN A 16 6.96 -11.64 13.67
C ASN A 16 7.15 -12.61 14.85
N GLU A 17 8.39 -12.79 15.31
CA GLU A 17 8.72 -13.63 16.47
C GLU A 17 8.06 -13.09 17.75
N ASN A 18 8.16 -11.79 18.01
CA ASN A 18 7.57 -11.17 19.20
C ASN A 18 6.04 -11.23 19.22
N ALA A 19 5.39 -11.27 18.06
CA ALA A 19 3.95 -11.41 17.92
C ALA A 19 3.47 -12.86 17.95
N ASP A 20 4.36 -13.85 18.03
CA ASP A 20 4.06 -15.28 17.91
C ASP A 20 3.24 -15.58 16.64
N SER A 21 3.64 -14.96 15.52
CA SER A 21 2.94 -15.03 14.26
C SER A 21 3.55 -16.07 13.32
N ASN A 22 2.72 -16.66 12.47
CA ASN A 22 3.16 -17.61 11.44
C ASN A 22 3.71 -16.95 10.18
N GLY A 23 3.86 -15.60 10.14
CA GLY A 23 4.34 -14.86 8.99
C GLY A 23 3.42 -13.71 8.57
N TYR A 24 3.41 -13.40 7.27
CA TYR A 24 2.76 -12.21 6.75
C TYR A 24 1.77 -12.48 5.62
N VAL A 25 0.63 -11.80 5.66
CA VAL A 25 -0.32 -11.68 4.55
C VAL A 25 -0.12 -10.30 3.90
N ILE A 26 -0.03 -10.27 2.56
CA ILE A 26 0.20 -9.05 1.79
C ILE A 26 -0.80 -8.95 0.65
N GLY A 27 -1.46 -7.80 0.52
CA GLY A 27 -2.27 -7.48 -0.63
C GLY A 27 -1.40 -7.16 -1.85
N LEU A 28 -1.37 -8.03 -2.85
CA LEU A 28 -0.61 -7.82 -4.07
C LEU A 28 -1.45 -7.03 -5.08
N SER A 29 -0.98 -5.84 -5.42
CA SER A 29 -1.66 -4.93 -6.36
C SER A 29 -1.05 -4.94 -7.76
N GLY A 30 0.10 -5.60 -7.95
CA GLY A 30 0.92 -5.50 -9.16
C GLY A 30 1.80 -4.24 -9.19
N GLY A 31 1.77 -3.40 -8.15
CA GLY A 31 2.62 -2.21 -8.00
C GLY A 31 3.88 -2.49 -7.19
N VAL A 32 4.89 -1.61 -7.35
CA VAL A 32 6.22 -1.74 -6.74
C VAL A 32 6.19 -1.81 -5.21
N ASP A 33 5.30 -1.06 -4.55
CA ASP A 33 5.22 -1.04 -3.08
C ASP A 33 4.85 -2.42 -2.53
N SER A 34 3.78 -3.02 -3.05
CA SER A 34 3.35 -4.36 -2.64
C SER A 34 4.39 -5.43 -2.99
N ALA A 35 5.07 -5.29 -4.13
CA ALA A 35 6.13 -6.20 -4.55
C ALA A 35 7.35 -6.11 -3.62
N LEU A 36 7.78 -4.89 -3.25
CA LEU A 36 8.89 -4.69 -2.32
C LEU A 36 8.58 -5.24 -0.93
N VAL A 37 7.38 -4.95 -0.38
CA VAL A 37 6.99 -5.47 0.94
C VAL A 37 6.94 -7.00 0.93
N ALA A 38 6.46 -7.62 -0.14
CA ALA A 38 6.46 -9.08 -0.28
C ALA A 38 7.90 -9.64 -0.32
N ALA A 39 8.80 -9.02 -1.09
CA ALA A 39 10.20 -9.44 -1.16
C ALA A 39 10.92 -9.28 0.19
N LEU A 40 10.67 -8.19 0.93
CA LEU A 40 11.21 -7.97 2.28
C LEU A 40 10.68 -9.03 3.26
N ALA A 41 9.37 -9.34 3.22
CA ALA A 41 8.77 -10.38 4.04
C ALA A 41 9.36 -11.77 3.75
N VAL A 42 9.51 -12.14 2.48
CA VAL A 42 10.17 -13.39 2.08
C VAL A 42 11.59 -13.47 2.64
N LYS A 43 12.33 -12.37 2.59
CA LYS A 43 13.69 -12.33 3.13
C LYS A 43 13.72 -12.42 4.66
N ALA A 44 12.70 -11.93 5.34
CA ALA A 44 12.58 -11.96 6.79
C ALA A 44 12.16 -13.33 7.32
N VAL A 45 11.12 -13.94 6.76
CA VAL A 45 10.49 -15.14 7.33
C VAL A 45 10.46 -16.36 6.39
N GLY A 46 10.98 -16.24 5.17
CA GLY A 46 10.95 -17.29 4.13
C GLY A 46 9.64 -17.29 3.34
N SER A 47 9.68 -17.81 2.11
CA SER A 47 8.53 -17.79 1.18
C SER A 47 7.32 -18.59 1.69
N ASP A 48 7.53 -19.70 2.39
CA ASP A 48 6.47 -20.53 2.97
C ASP A 48 5.62 -19.78 4.02
N ASN A 49 6.19 -18.75 4.65
CA ASN A 49 5.56 -17.93 5.69
C ASN A 49 5.06 -16.56 5.16
N VAL A 50 4.96 -16.43 3.85
CA VAL A 50 4.37 -15.24 3.18
C VAL A 50 3.20 -15.68 2.31
N HIS A 51 2.05 -15.01 2.45
CA HIS A 51 0.87 -15.30 1.67
C HIS A 51 0.39 -14.05 0.93
N GLY A 52 0.39 -14.10 -0.40
CA GLY A 52 -0.13 -13.05 -1.27
C GLY A 52 -1.65 -13.16 -1.42
N VAL A 53 -2.38 -12.04 -1.36
CA VAL A 53 -3.79 -12.02 -1.72
C VAL A 53 -4.04 -10.98 -2.80
N ILE A 54 -4.48 -11.43 -3.96
CA ILE A 54 -4.83 -10.60 -5.12
C ILE A 54 -6.34 -10.36 -5.10
N ILE A 55 -6.77 -9.10 -4.95
CA ILE A 55 -8.17 -8.78 -4.68
C ILE A 55 -8.72 -7.83 -5.75
N PRO A 56 -9.08 -8.32 -6.94
CA PRO A 56 -9.69 -7.50 -7.98
C PRO A 56 -11.10 -7.04 -7.58
N ILE A 57 -11.38 -5.73 -7.76
CA ILE A 57 -12.69 -5.11 -7.58
C ILE A 57 -12.91 -4.14 -8.74
N GLU A 58 -13.42 -4.62 -9.86
CA GLU A 58 -13.51 -3.87 -11.12
C GLU A 58 -12.12 -3.27 -11.51
N SER A 59 -11.07 -4.04 -11.27
CA SER A 59 -9.68 -3.64 -11.51
C SER A 59 -9.27 -3.89 -12.95
N ASN A 60 -8.16 -3.25 -13.37
CA ASN A 60 -7.56 -3.55 -14.66
C ASN A 60 -7.01 -5.01 -14.64
N PRO A 61 -7.29 -5.84 -15.66
CA PRO A 61 -6.74 -7.19 -15.73
C PRO A 61 -5.21 -7.27 -15.76
N ASP A 62 -4.53 -6.22 -16.20
CA ASP A 62 -3.05 -6.19 -16.21
C ASP A 62 -2.49 -6.04 -14.80
N ASP A 63 -3.20 -5.39 -13.87
CA ASP A 63 -2.81 -5.33 -12.44
C ASP A 63 -2.79 -6.74 -11.82
N GLU A 64 -3.76 -7.58 -12.15
CA GLU A 64 -3.84 -8.97 -11.67
C GLU A 64 -2.68 -9.81 -12.22
N LYS A 65 -2.36 -9.68 -13.53
CA LYS A 65 -1.22 -10.39 -14.14
C LYS A 65 0.11 -10.01 -13.49
N ASP A 66 0.32 -8.72 -13.25
CA ASP A 66 1.54 -8.24 -12.61
C ASP A 66 1.64 -8.69 -11.16
N ALA A 67 0.52 -8.74 -10.42
CA ALA A 67 0.48 -9.28 -9.07
C ALA A 67 0.82 -10.78 -9.04
N ILE A 68 0.31 -11.57 -9.98
CA ILE A 68 0.66 -13.00 -10.16
C ILE A 68 2.16 -13.14 -10.47
N LYS A 69 2.68 -12.35 -11.40
CA LYS A 69 4.10 -12.35 -11.75
C LYS A 69 5.00 -12.09 -10.54
N VAL A 70 4.61 -11.14 -9.68
CA VAL A 70 5.34 -10.87 -8.42
C VAL A 70 5.30 -12.10 -7.51
N ALA A 71 4.13 -12.69 -7.26
CA ALA A 71 3.98 -13.84 -6.39
C ALA A 71 4.82 -15.04 -6.88
N GLU A 72 4.78 -15.33 -8.18
CA GLU A 72 5.56 -16.40 -8.80
C GLU A 72 7.07 -16.14 -8.75
N SER A 73 7.50 -14.89 -8.96
CA SER A 73 8.93 -14.53 -8.91
C SER A 73 9.53 -14.65 -7.50
N LEU A 74 8.71 -14.54 -6.46
CA LEU A 74 9.09 -14.65 -5.06
C LEU A 74 8.83 -16.06 -4.47
N ASP A 75 8.31 -16.99 -5.27
CA ASP A 75 7.94 -18.35 -4.86
C ASP A 75 7.03 -18.37 -3.61
N ILE A 76 6.06 -17.45 -3.55
CA ILE A 76 5.09 -17.37 -2.44
C ILE A 76 3.75 -17.96 -2.83
N ASN A 77 3.05 -18.52 -1.85
CA ASN A 77 1.66 -18.92 -2.02
C ASN A 77 0.75 -17.71 -2.19
N TYR A 78 -0.25 -17.80 -3.07
CA TYR A 78 -1.21 -16.72 -3.25
C TYR A 78 -2.62 -17.23 -3.59
N ASP A 79 -3.61 -16.39 -3.28
CA ASP A 79 -5.00 -16.56 -3.67
C ASP A 79 -5.51 -15.36 -4.46
N ILE A 80 -6.43 -15.61 -5.42
CA ILE A 80 -7.14 -14.56 -6.15
C ILE A 80 -8.60 -14.53 -5.66
N VAL A 81 -9.01 -13.40 -5.09
CA VAL A 81 -10.34 -13.22 -4.48
C VAL A 81 -11.06 -12.06 -5.12
N ASN A 82 -11.93 -12.32 -6.09
CA ASN A 82 -12.70 -11.27 -6.75
C ASN A 82 -13.86 -10.79 -5.87
N LEU A 83 -13.77 -9.57 -5.35
CA LEU A 83 -14.79 -8.96 -4.49
C LEU A 83 -15.75 -8.02 -5.24
N THR A 84 -15.79 -8.04 -6.58
CA THR A 84 -16.66 -7.17 -7.37
C THR A 84 -18.15 -7.30 -7.00
N ASN A 85 -18.63 -8.51 -6.73
CA ASN A 85 -20.03 -8.72 -6.33
C ASN A 85 -20.33 -8.16 -4.94
N ALA A 86 -19.42 -8.36 -3.97
CA ALA A 86 -19.56 -7.80 -2.62
C ALA A 86 -19.53 -6.26 -2.67
N TYR A 87 -18.63 -5.68 -3.44
CA TYR A 87 -18.56 -4.24 -3.68
C TYR A 87 -19.86 -3.70 -4.26
N LYS A 88 -20.40 -4.33 -5.32
CA LYS A 88 -21.67 -3.91 -5.93
C LYS A 88 -22.85 -4.00 -4.95
N ALA A 89 -22.90 -5.07 -4.16
CA ALA A 89 -23.92 -5.21 -3.13
C ALA A 89 -23.85 -4.08 -2.09
N MET A 90 -22.63 -3.72 -1.62
CA MET A 90 -22.44 -2.65 -0.66
C MET A 90 -22.78 -1.27 -1.25
N ILE A 91 -22.39 -0.97 -2.49
CA ILE A 91 -22.74 0.30 -3.14
C ILE A 91 -24.26 0.39 -3.37
N ASN A 92 -24.92 -0.69 -3.77
CA ASN A 92 -26.35 -0.71 -3.98
C ASN A 92 -27.18 -0.59 -2.69
N ALA A 93 -26.64 -1.04 -1.55
CA ALA A 93 -27.26 -0.86 -0.24
C ALA A 93 -27.21 0.60 0.25
N TYR A 94 -26.30 1.41 -0.27
CA TYR A 94 -26.19 2.82 0.04
C TYR A 94 -27.10 3.65 -0.87
N ASN A 95 -28.19 4.15 -0.32
CA ASN A 95 -29.28 4.79 -1.06
C ASN A 95 -29.03 6.27 -1.42
N TYR A 96 -27.75 6.65 -1.62
CA TYR A 96 -27.32 7.99 -2.01
C TYR A 96 -26.35 7.94 -3.19
N ASN A 97 -26.17 9.07 -3.84
CA ASN A 97 -25.23 9.15 -4.95
C ASN A 97 -23.79 9.11 -4.40
N CYS A 98 -23.03 8.08 -4.77
CA CYS A 98 -21.63 7.93 -4.41
C CYS A 98 -20.72 8.54 -5.49
N ASP A 99 -19.89 9.49 -5.10
CA ASP A 99 -18.80 9.96 -5.95
C ASP A 99 -17.69 8.89 -6.11
N THR A 100 -16.74 9.16 -6.96
CA THR A 100 -15.62 8.24 -7.25
C THR A 100 -14.75 7.99 -6.02
N LEU A 101 -14.52 8.99 -5.19
CA LEU A 101 -13.70 8.88 -3.98
C LEU A 101 -14.37 7.97 -2.94
N LEU A 102 -15.67 8.13 -2.70
CA LEU A 102 -16.41 7.26 -1.80
C LEU A 102 -16.39 5.81 -2.27
N LYS A 103 -16.59 5.59 -3.57
CA LYS A 103 -16.50 4.26 -4.19
C LYS A 103 -15.13 3.62 -4.02
N SER A 104 -14.07 4.38 -4.20
CA SER A 104 -12.68 3.94 -4.00
C SER A 104 -12.41 3.56 -2.55
N ASN A 105 -12.87 4.36 -1.60
CA ASN A 105 -12.75 4.07 -0.17
C ASN A 105 -13.47 2.77 0.24
N VAL A 106 -14.60 2.44 -0.40
CA VAL A 106 -15.29 1.15 -0.18
C VAL A 106 -14.42 -0.01 -0.68
N LYS A 107 -13.83 0.11 -1.89
CA LYS A 107 -12.92 -0.91 -2.44
C LYS A 107 -11.74 -1.17 -1.51
N ALA A 108 -11.08 -0.11 -1.00
CA ALA A 108 -9.94 -0.23 -0.09
C ALA A 108 -10.32 -0.94 1.22
N ARG A 109 -11.47 -0.59 1.82
CA ARG A 109 -11.94 -1.24 3.05
C ARG A 109 -12.35 -2.70 2.87
N LEU A 110 -12.94 -3.06 1.73
CA LEU A 110 -13.23 -4.46 1.41
C LEU A 110 -11.95 -5.28 1.27
N ARG A 111 -10.91 -4.73 0.63
CA ARG A 111 -9.59 -5.38 0.56
C ARG A 111 -9.00 -5.59 1.94
N MET A 112 -8.98 -4.57 2.78
CA MET A 112 -8.50 -4.66 4.16
C MET A 112 -9.22 -5.76 4.94
N THR A 113 -10.55 -5.79 4.89
CA THR A 113 -11.34 -6.82 5.57
C THR A 113 -10.97 -8.23 5.11
N MET A 114 -10.75 -8.42 3.81
CA MET A 114 -10.34 -9.72 3.25
C MET A 114 -8.93 -10.10 3.69
N LEU A 115 -7.97 -9.17 3.70
CA LEU A 115 -6.60 -9.40 4.18
C LEU A 115 -6.61 -9.87 5.63
N TYR A 116 -7.37 -9.23 6.51
CA TYR A 116 -7.49 -9.65 7.91
C TYR A 116 -8.20 -10.98 8.08
N GLN A 117 -9.13 -11.33 7.20
CA GLN A 117 -9.74 -12.68 7.23
C GLN A 117 -8.71 -13.77 6.88
N TYR A 118 -7.84 -13.51 5.89
CA TYR A 118 -6.74 -14.42 5.55
C TYR A 118 -5.70 -14.51 6.67
N ALA A 119 -5.32 -13.37 7.22
CA ALA A 119 -4.35 -13.29 8.32
C ALA A 119 -4.85 -14.05 9.57
N GLY A 120 -6.08 -13.78 10.01
CA GLY A 120 -6.69 -14.45 11.16
C GLY A 120 -6.86 -15.96 10.96
N GLY A 121 -7.22 -16.40 9.75
CA GLY A 121 -7.35 -17.82 9.43
C GLY A 121 -6.02 -18.59 9.40
N ARG A 122 -4.88 -17.89 9.30
CA ARG A 122 -3.53 -18.46 9.21
C ARG A 122 -2.66 -18.16 10.43
N GLY A 123 -3.11 -17.32 11.36
CA GLY A 123 -2.30 -16.82 12.45
C GLY A 123 -1.15 -15.93 11.98
N MET A 124 -1.37 -15.16 10.92
CA MET A 124 -0.40 -14.27 10.30
C MET A 124 -0.76 -12.79 10.56
N LEU A 125 0.18 -11.88 10.29
CA LEU A 125 0.02 -10.44 10.36
C LEU A 125 -0.20 -9.85 8.97
N VAL A 126 -0.97 -8.76 8.89
CA VAL A 126 -1.14 -7.98 7.65
C VAL A 126 0.01 -6.98 7.51
N ALA A 127 0.86 -7.16 6.50
CA ALA A 127 1.88 -6.18 6.17
C ALA A 127 1.36 -5.15 5.15
N GLY A 128 1.34 -3.89 5.56
CA GLY A 128 0.91 -2.77 4.74
C GLY A 128 1.98 -2.29 3.78
N THR A 129 1.54 -1.65 2.72
CA THR A 129 2.37 -1.25 1.59
C THR A 129 2.46 0.26 1.41
N GLY A 130 1.95 1.05 2.39
CA GLY A 130 2.02 2.50 2.39
C GLY A 130 3.46 2.99 2.53
N ASN A 131 3.84 3.96 1.71
CA ASN A 131 5.13 4.61 1.71
C ASN A 131 5.05 6.05 2.25
N ARG A 132 6.21 6.68 2.51
CA ARG A 132 6.29 8.03 3.07
C ARG A 132 5.67 9.10 2.17
N SER A 133 5.80 8.97 0.86
CA SER A 133 5.23 9.93 -0.08
C SER A 133 3.69 9.95 -0.01
N GLU A 134 3.08 8.78 0.11
CA GLU A 134 1.63 8.63 0.27
C GLU A 134 1.15 9.11 1.64
N ASP A 135 1.86 8.75 2.70
CA ASP A 135 1.53 9.14 4.07
C ASP A 135 1.63 10.66 4.26
N ALA A 136 2.65 11.31 3.71
CA ALA A 136 2.88 12.76 3.80
C ALA A 136 1.68 13.58 3.32
N VAL A 137 0.97 13.13 2.28
CA VAL A 137 -0.22 13.81 1.73
C VAL A 137 -1.54 13.17 2.18
N GLY A 138 -1.47 12.09 2.98
CA GLY A 138 -2.64 11.33 3.41
C GLY A 138 -3.34 10.62 2.26
N TYR A 139 -2.57 10.16 1.28
CA TYR A 139 -3.08 9.44 0.11
C TYR A 139 -3.29 7.95 0.40
N PHE A 140 -4.14 7.69 1.33
CA PHE A 140 -4.62 6.36 1.69
C PHE A 140 -6.03 6.44 2.27
N THR A 141 -6.72 5.33 2.32
CA THR A 141 -8.04 5.22 2.96
C THR A 141 -7.87 4.80 4.41
N LYS A 142 -8.23 5.67 5.35
CA LYS A 142 -8.25 5.34 6.78
C LYS A 142 -9.14 4.11 7.03
N TYR A 143 -8.58 3.09 7.70
CA TYR A 143 -9.23 1.79 7.88
C TYR A 143 -9.56 1.06 6.56
N GLY A 144 -8.79 1.35 5.51
CA GLY A 144 -8.72 0.61 4.27
C GLY A 144 -7.29 0.12 4.09
N ASP A 145 -6.58 0.60 3.08
CA ASP A 145 -5.15 0.34 2.88
C ASP A 145 -4.25 0.87 4.03
N GLY A 146 -4.72 1.86 4.80
CA GLY A 146 -4.08 2.27 6.07
C GLY A 146 -4.43 1.41 7.30
N GLY A 147 -5.24 0.36 7.15
CA GLY A 147 -5.61 -0.58 8.22
C GLY A 147 -4.77 -1.84 8.13
N VAL A 148 -3.63 -1.87 8.81
CA VAL A 148 -2.62 -2.95 8.75
C VAL A 148 -1.95 -3.12 10.10
N ASP A 149 -1.21 -4.22 10.30
CA ASP A 149 -0.49 -4.50 11.55
C ASP A 149 0.90 -3.87 11.55
N ILE A 150 1.59 -3.84 10.40
CA ILE A 150 2.92 -3.22 10.25
C ILE A 150 3.02 -2.44 8.93
N LEU A 151 3.92 -1.47 8.88
CA LEU A 151 4.22 -0.63 7.73
C LEU A 151 5.73 -0.59 7.44
N PRO A 152 6.29 -1.60 6.77
CA PRO A 152 7.74 -1.75 6.60
C PRO A 152 8.42 -0.64 5.81
N ILE A 153 7.69 0.04 4.93
CA ILE A 153 8.24 1.05 4.01
C ILE A 153 7.69 2.47 4.24
N ALA A 154 7.00 2.71 5.37
CA ALA A 154 6.36 4.01 5.65
C ALA A 154 7.34 5.19 5.81
N GLU A 155 8.60 4.92 6.15
CA GLU A 155 9.64 5.96 6.30
C GLU A 155 10.40 6.25 4.98
N PHE A 156 10.10 5.52 3.89
CA PHE A 156 10.81 5.62 2.62
C PHE A 156 9.97 6.32 1.55
N TYR A 157 10.58 7.25 0.85
CA TYR A 157 9.97 7.91 -0.30
C TYR A 157 9.83 6.96 -1.50
N LYS A 158 8.94 7.29 -2.42
CA LYS A 158 8.67 6.44 -3.60
C LYS A 158 9.91 6.15 -4.45
N THR A 159 10.82 7.10 -4.55
CA THR A 159 12.12 6.94 -5.23
C THR A 159 12.99 5.89 -4.54
N GLU A 160 13.11 5.96 -3.22
CA GLU A 160 13.85 5.00 -2.41
C GLU A 160 13.23 3.59 -2.48
N VAL A 161 11.89 3.50 -2.49
CA VAL A 161 11.16 2.24 -2.69
C VAL A 161 11.52 1.58 -4.02
N ARG A 162 11.60 2.36 -5.12
CA ARG A 162 12.02 1.86 -6.43
C ARG A 162 13.46 1.37 -6.44
N GLU A 163 14.37 2.11 -5.83
CA GLU A 163 15.78 1.73 -5.71
C GLU A 163 15.93 0.43 -4.92
N MET A 164 15.24 0.30 -3.79
CA MET A 164 15.23 -0.94 -3.01
C MET A 164 14.62 -2.11 -3.78
N ALA A 165 13.57 -1.89 -4.57
CA ALA A 165 12.94 -2.92 -5.38
C ALA A 165 13.91 -3.50 -6.43
N VAL A 166 14.67 -2.62 -7.10
CA VAL A 166 15.73 -3.03 -8.05
C VAL A 166 16.83 -3.80 -7.31
N GLU A 167 17.28 -3.33 -6.16
CA GLU A 167 18.33 -4.00 -5.38
C GLU A 167 17.88 -5.37 -4.83
N MET A 168 16.59 -5.52 -4.56
CA MET A 168 15.97 -6.80 -4.16
C MET A 168 15.78 -7.76 -5.35
N GLY A 169 16.12 -7.34 -6.58
CA GLY A 169 16.03 -8.17 -7.78
C GLY A 169 14.60 -8.33 -8.33
N LEU A 170 13.69 -7.43 -7.96
CA LEU A 170 12.36 -7.40 -8.56
C LEU A 170 12.43 -7.02 -10.05
N PRO A 171 11.53 -7.53 -10.91
CA PRO A 171 11.53 -7.20 -12.33
C PRO A 171 11.43 -5.71 -12.60
N ASP A 172 12.22 -5.19 -13.55
CA ASP A 172 12.28 -3.76 -13.88
C ASP A 172 10.90 -3.20 -14.29
N ASP A 173 10.10 -3.98 -15.00
CA ASP A 173 8.75 -3.59 -15.41
C ASP A 173 7.76 -3.47 -14.23
N ILE A 174 8.08 -4.06 -13.07
CA ILE A 174 7.37 -3.86 -11.80
C ILE A 174 7.98 -2.67 -11.05
N ALA A 175 9.31 -2.60 -10.93
CA ALA A 175 10.00 -1.56 -10.17
C ALA A 175 9.75 -0.15 -10.74
N PHE A 176 9.69 -0.02 -12.07
CA PHE A 176 9.48 1.26 -12.76
C PHE A 176 8.07 1.44 -13.33
N ARG A 177 7.15 0.56 -12.98
CA ARG A 177 5.75 0.72 -13.37
C ARG A 177 5.20 2.05 -12.87
N VAL A 178 4.51 2.78 -13.76
CA VAL A 178 3.76 3.98 -13.35
C VAL A 178 2.66 3.54 -12.38
N SER A 179 2.69 4.11 -11.17
CA SER A 179 1.71 3.76 -10.13
C SER A 179 0.31 4.17 -10.59
N THR A 180 -0.53 3.18 -10.82
CA THR A 180 -1.96 3.39 -11.00
C THR A 180 -2.65 2.84 -9.76
N ALA A 181 -3.22 3.69 -8.92
CA ALA A 181 -3.97 3.19 -7.76
C ALA A 181 -5.26 2.46 -8.18
N GLY A 182 -5.52 2.34 -9.48
CA GLY A 182 -6.72 1.68 -10.01
C GLY A 182 -8.03 2.31 -9.52
N LEU A 183 -7.97 3.55 -9.00
CA LEU A 183 -9.08 4.19 -8.33
C LEU A 183 -9.87 5.10 -9.27
N TRP A 184 -9.21 5.86 -10.16
CA TRP A 184 -9.85 6.68 -11.21
C TRP A 184 -8.87 7.14 -12.30
N PRO A 185 -9.34 7.51 -13.50
CA PRO A 185 -8.53 8.15 -14.54
C PRO A 185 -7.97 9.52 -14.07
N GLY A 186 -6.71 9.81 -14.37
CA GLY A 186 -6.04 11.06 -13.97
C GLY A 186 -5.10 10.92 -12.78
N TYR A 187 -4.87 9.71 -12.31
CA TYR A 187 -3.98 9.37 -11.21
C TYR A 187 -2.50 9.70 -11.48
N GLU A 188 -2.09 9.74 -12.73
CA GLU A 188 -0.73 10.13 -13.17
C GLU A 188 -0.28 11.49 -12.59
N VAL A 189 -1.24 12.37 -12.29
CA VAL A 189 -0.97 13.65 -11.63
C VAL A 189 -0.43 13.46 -10.22
N LEU A 190 -0.88 12.43 -9.51
CA LEU A 190 -0.44 12.19 -8.14
C LEU A 190 0.95 11.54 -8.08
N ASP A 191 1.26 10.61 -8.97
CA ASP A 191 2.62 10.06 -9.09
C ASP A 191 3.64 11.18 -9.35
N ASN A 192 3.28 12.15 -10.20
CA ASN A 192 4.07 13.36 -10.40
C ASN A 192 4.14 14.28 -9.16
N ILE A 193 3.11 14.32 -8.32
CA ILE A 193 3.11 15.07 -7.05
C ILE A 193 3.96 14.34 -6.02
N LEU A 194 3.85 13.01 -5.91
CA LEU A 194 4.66 12.19 -5.03
C LEU A 194 6.15 12.29 -5.42
N MET A 195 6.48 12.18 -6.70
CA MET A 195 7.84 12.42 -7.20
C MET A 195 8.34 13.86 -6.94
N PHE A 196 7.43 14.85 -6.95
CA PHE A 196 7.77 16.23 -6.58
C PHE A 196 8.06 16.37 -5.08
N ILE A 197 7.36 15.64 -4.22
CA ILE A 197 7.63 15.59 -2.76
C ILE A 197 8.98 14.94 -2.50
N ASP A 198 9.28 13.85 -3.19
CA ASP A 198 10.56 13.13 -3.11
C ASP A 198 11.74 13.98 -3.58
N GLY A 199 11.53 14.81 -4.62
CA GLY A 199 12.52 15.70 -5.20
C GLY A 199 12.39 17.16 -4.72
N PHE A 200 11.82 17.39 -3.53
CA PHE A 200 11.62 18.73 -2.98
C PHE A 200 12.97 19.47 -2.85
N THR A 201 13.39 20.09 -3.94
CA THR A 201 14.54 20.95 -4.03
C THR A 201 14.07 22.41 -4.09
N ASP A 202 14.93 23.32 -3.67
CA ASP A 202 14.70 24.77 -3.48
C ASP A 202 14.27 25.57 -4.74
N ASP A 203 13.84 24.92 -5.82
CA ASP A 203 13.38 25.63 -7.01
C ASP A 203 11.95 26.18 -6.84
N MET A 204 11.89 27.42 -6.36
CA MET A 204 10.70 28.23 -6.07
C MET A 204 10.10 28.87 -7.33
N SER A 205 10.04 28.19 -8.47
CA SER A 205 9.33 28.68 -9.66
C SER A 205 7.82 28.85 -9.38
N GLU A 206 7.12 29.73 -10.13
CA GLU A 206 5.68 30.00 -9.94
C GLU A 206 4.81 28.73 -10.09
N LYS A 207 5.23 27.77 -10.92
CA LYS A 207 4.59 26.45 -11.05
C LYS A 207 4.80 25.58 -9.82
N SER A 208 5.98 25.65 -9.23
CA SER A 208 6.33 24.99 -7.97
C SER A 208 5.51 25.56 -6.81
N SER A 209 5.29 26.87 -6.76
CA SER A 209 4.50 27.53 -5.73
C SER A 209 3.04 27.05 -5.69
N LYS A 210 2.38 26.88 -6.86
CA LYS A 210 0.99 26.37 -6.92
C LYS A 210 0.91 24.89 -6.50
N ARG A 211 1.88 24.07 -6.91
CA ARG A 211 1.98 22.67 -6.50
C ARG A 211 2.23 22.55 -4.99
N PHE A 212 3.12 23.37 -4.46
CA PHE A 212 3.41 23.44 -3.04
C PHE A 212 2.17 23.79 -2.21
N THR A 213 1.42 24.81 -2.60
CA THR A 213 0.17 25.20 -1.93
C THR A 213 -0.82 24.04 -1.93
N TYR A 214 -0.99 23.35 -3.06
CA TYR A 214 -1.87 22.18 -3.17
C TYR A 214 -1.44 21.03 -2.25
N VAL A 215 -0.13 20.74 -2.19
CA VAL A 215 0.42 19.71 -1.28
C VAL A 215 0.15 20.07 0.18
N LEU A 216 0.39 21.33 0.58
CA LEU A 216 0.08 21.78 1.94
C LEU A 216 -1.42 21.67 2.28
N GLU A 217 -2.30 21.95 1.33
CA GLU A 217 -3.75 21.77 1.51
C GLU A 217 -4.10 20.29 1.72
N LEU A 218 -3.49 19.38 0.95
CA LEU A 218 -3.67 17.93 1.12
C LEU A 218 -3.20 17.45 2.49
N ILE A 219 -2.00 17.86 2.92
CA ILE A 219 -1.44 17.53 4.23
C ILE A 219 -2.40 17.96 5.35
N ASN A 220 -2.81 19.23 5.34
CA ASN A 220 -3.70 19.76 6.37
C ASN A 220 -5.08 19.07 6.38
N LYS A 221 -5.67 18.83 5.21
CA LYS A 221 -6.97 18.16 5.07
C LYS A 221 -6.93 16.72 5.57
N ASN A 222 -5.82 16.02 5.35
CA ASN A 222 -5.69 14.59 5.62
C ASN A 222 -5.02 14.26 6.97
N LYS A 223 -4.55 15.24 7.72
CA LYS A 223 -3.85 15.06 9.01
C LYS A 223 -4.57 14.09 9.97
N HIS A 224 -5.92 14.12 10.00
CA HIS A 224 -6.73 13.22 10.84
C HIS A 224 -6.58 11.73 10.47
N LYS A 225 -6.01 11.39 9.31
CA LYS A 225 -5.83 10.00 8.89
C LYS A 225 -4.60 9.37 9.54
N THR A 226 -3.55 10.17 9.78
CA THR A 226 -2.27 9.74 10.38
C THR A 226 -2.30 9.76 11.91
N GLU A 227 -3.28 10.43 12.50
CA GLU A 227 -3.41 10.52 13.95
C GLU A 227 -4.33 9.42 14.50
N TYR A 228 -3.98 8.94 15.70
CA TYR A 228 -4.85 8.03 16.45
C TYR A 228 -6.20 8.73 16.74
N PRO A 229 -7.33 8.02 16.77
CA PRO A 229 -8.61 8.63 17.12
C PRO A 229 -8.53 9.37 18.47
N PRO A 230 -8.97 10.64 18.56
CA PRO A 230 -8.86 11.40 19.80
C PRO A 230 -9.70 10.76 20.90
N ILE A 231 -9.10 10.65 22.08
CA ILE A 231 -9.74 10.09 23.27
C ILE A 231 -10.13 11.22 24.21
N TYR A 232 -11.40 11.26 24.62
CA TYR A 232 -11.84 12.18 25.68
C TYR A 232 -11.16 11.82 27.01
N LYS A 233 -10.42 12.75 27.57
CA LYS A 233 -9.80 12.59 28.90
C LYS A 233 -10.76 13.14 29.96
N ARG A 234 -11.12 12.32 30.95
CA ARG A 234 -11.85 12.80 32.13
C ARG A 234 -11.04 13.88 32.84
N ARG A 235 -11.69 15.00 33.19
CA ARG A 235 -11.11 16.04 34.05
C ARG A 235 -11.13 15.60 35.50
#